data_491aac7fd2c38a550dd24355183f52fa
#
_entry.id   491aac7fd2c38a550dd24355183f52fa
#
_cell.length_a   1.000
_cell.length_b   1.000
_cell.length_c   1.000
_cell.angle_alpha   90.00
_cell.angle_beta   90.00
_cell.angle_gamma   90.00
#
_symmetry.space_group_name_H-M   'P 1'
#
loop_
_entity.id
_entity.type
_entity.pdbx_description
1 polymer ?
#
loop_
_entity_poly.entity_id
_entity_poly.type
_entity_poly.pdbx_seq_one_letter_code
_entity_poly.pdbx_strand_id
1 'polypeptide(L)'
;VHFLKAGVWENIARHLEGWGWPYQYSSFTTQLYWVFNQAIPVWVGTLLVLLQKNARHLLLIPALVMLSSTLPFLGLLPFAAYMAWPALKEGRFREIFSLENLGAGLAVAILSYLYLRDNNAAQLFTTTNREFTDLWTFAASLSLFLLLEVGLFLLLNLWEQRKNPLFWLTGFLLMVIPLFKLGGAGDFAMRVSIPALLVLFLLTQDTLGKAWEKKDRKVLVGLFLLLAIGIPTPLAEISRSLAGTWKAWRSHEAQALEPVDLMNTPGDNFWGDLEGNLFFTWLARDAQPPGSGG
;
A
#
# COMPACT_ATOMS: atom_id res chain seq x y z
N VAL A 1 16.77 -16.69 -7.72
CA VAL A 1 18.06 -17.27 -8.17
C VAL A 1 19.14 -16.18 -8.27
N HIS A 2 18.82 -14.97 -8.74
CA HIS A 2 19.79 -13.85 -8.76
C HIS A 2 20.19 -13.36 -7.36
N PHE A 3 19.25 -13.37 -6.43
CA PHE A 3 19.46 -12.91 -5.05
C PHE A 3 20.46 -13.79 -4.27
N LEU A 4 20.49 -15.07 -4.54
CA LEU A 4 21.40 -16.02 -3.90
C LEU A 4 22.82 -16.02 -4.51
N LYS A 5 23.00 -15.41 -5.70
CA LYS A 5 24.29 -15.29 -6.37
C LYS A 5 25.04 -14.01 -6.04
N ALA A 6 24.33 -12.96 -5.67
CA ALA A 6 24.94 -11.71 -5.22
C ALA A 6 25.36 -11.88 -3.74
N GLY A 7 26.58 -11.43 -3.39
CA GLY A 7 27.06 -11.49 -2.02
C GLY A 7 26.17 -10.76 -1.03
N VAL A 8 26.16 -11.17 0.23
CA VAL A 8 25.29 -10.61 1.30
C VAL A 8 25.37 -9.08 1.35
N TRP A 9 26.53 -8.49 1.13
CA TRP A 9 26.76 -7.04 1.17
C TRP A 9 26.14 -6.28 -0.02
N GLU A 10 26.14 -6.86 -1.22
CA GLU A 10 25.45 -6.26 -2.37
C GLU A 10 23.93 -6.29 -2.19
N ASN A 11 23.42 -7.30 -1.49
CA ASN A 11 21.99 -7.44 -1.21
C ASN A 11 21.50 -6.48 -0.12
N ILE A 12 22.34 -6.13 0.86
CA ILE A 12 22.02 -5.11 1.87
C ILE A 12 21.91 -3.71 1.22
N ALA A 13 22.67 -3.45 0.15
CA ALA A 13 22.56 -2.21 -0.60
C ALA A 13 21.32 -2.13 -1.49
N ARG A 14 20.68 -3.26 -1.77
CA ARG A 14 19.42 -3.36 -2.53
C ARG A 14 18.23 -3.58 -1.60
N HIS A 15 17.03 -3.28 -2.07
CA HIS A 15 15.82 -3.61 -1.32
C HIS A 15 15.67 -5.13 -1.19
N LEU A 16 15.69 -5.65 0.02
CA LEU A 16 15.50 -7.07 0.29
C LEU A 16 14.14 -7.57 -0.22
N GLU A 17 13.12 -6.72 -0.18
CA GLU A 17 11.75 -7.02 -0.62
C GLU A 17 11.64 -7.26 -2.13
N GLY A 18 12.64 -6.88 -2.92
CA GLY A 18 12.70 -7.15 -4.36
C GLY A 18 12.97 -8.62 -4.73
N TRP A 19 13.10 -9.54 -3.75
CA TRP A 19 13.37 -10.96 -4.00
C TRP A 19 12.28 -11.65 -4.84
N GLY A 20 11.01 -11.22 -4.66
CA GLY A 20 9.82 -11.80 -5.29
C GLY A 20 9.44 -11.18 -6.64
N TRP A 21 10.34 -10.39 -7.27
CA TRP A 21 10.03 -9.75 -8.55
C TRP A 21 9.33 -10.70 -9.55
N PRO A 22 8.22 -10.28 -10.22
CA PRO A 22 7.64 -8.94 -10.34
C PRO A 22 6.66 -8.57 -9.21
N TYR A 23 6.51 -9.38 -8.19
CA TYR A 23 5.64 -9.15 -7.04
C TYR A 23 6.42 -8.47 -5.93
N GLN A 24 5.74 -7.60 -5.18
CA GLN A 24 6.33 -6.97 -4.00
C GLN A 24 5.24 -6.62 -3.00
N TYR A 25 5.44 -7.03 -1.76
CA TYR A 25 4.81 -6.43 -0.59
C TYR A 25 5.86 -5.71 0.22
N SER A 26 5.48 -4.61 0.87
CA SER A 26 6.41 -3.83 1.65
C SER A 26 6.14 -3.94 3.14
N SER A 27 7.21 -4.16 3.91
CA SER A 27 7.15 -4.08 5.36
C SER A 27 6.74 -2.68 5.82
N PHE A 28 6.20 -2.56 7.02
CA PHE A 28 5.83 -1.25 7.59
C PHE A 28 7.02 -0.29 7.66
N THR A 29 8.22 -0.81 7.91
CA THR A 29 9.43 0.01 7.91
C THR A 29 9.72 0.56 6.52
N THR A 30 9.68 -0.26 5.48
CA THR A 30 9.87 0.18 4.09
C THR A 30 8.79 1.19 3.69
N GLN A 31 7.54 0.97 4.09
CA GLN A 31 6.45 1.91 3.84
C GLN A 31 6.72 3.29 4.49
N LEU A 32 7.28 3.34 5.71
CA LEU A 32 7.65 4.58 6.39
C LEU A 32 8.85 5.28 5.75
N TYR A 33 9.81 4.55 5.21
CA TYR A 33 11.01 5.15 4.62
C TYR A 33 10.77 5.65 3.19
N TRP A 34 9.93 4.95 2.42
CA TRP A 34 9.83 5.19 0.97
C TRP A 34 8.49 5.80 0.53
N VAL A 35 7.42 5.51 1.23
CA VAL A 35 6.06 5.94 0.85
C VAL A 35 5.23 6.43 2.04
N PHE A 36 5.88 7.05 3.03
CA PHE A 36 5.22 7.51 4.27
C PHE A 36 4.05 8.46 4.01
N ASN A 37 4.16 9.29 2.99
CA ASN A 37 3.11 10.22 2.55
C ASN A 37 1.84 9.50 2.07
N GLN A 38 1.94 8.25 1.66
CA GLN A 38 0.81 7.40 1.27
C GLN A 38 0.44 6.40 2.38
N ALA A 39 1.45 5.84 3.06
CA ALA A 39 1.24 4.83 4.09
C ALA A 39 0.50 5.38 5.32
N ILE A 40 0.94 6.52 5.86
CA ILE A 40 0.35 7.09 7.07
C ILE A 40 -1.13 7.45 6.87
N PRO A 41 -1.55 8.20 5.82
CA PRO A 41 -2.96 8.50 5.61
C PRO A 41 -3.82 7.26 5.45
N VAL A 42 -3.35 6.24 4.73
CA VAL A 42 -4.15 5.02 4.54
C VAL A 42 -4.18 4.12 5.77
N TRP A 43 -3.13 4.07 6.58
CA TRP A 43 -3.18 3.37 7.87
C TRP A 43 -4.23 3.99 8.79
N VAL A 44 -4.20 5.33 8.91
CA VAL A 44 -5.22 6.05 9.70
C VAL A 44 -6.61 5.85 9.10
N GLY A 45 -6.76 5.98 7.77
CA GLY A 45 -8.02 5.73 7.06
C GLY A 45 -8.55 4.32 7.28
N THR A 46 -7.69 3.30 7.22
CA THR A 46 -8.07 1.89 7.46
C THR A 46 -8.57 1.70 8.91
N LEU A 47 -7.84 2.22 9.89
CA LEU A 47 -8.26 2.15 11.28
C LEU A 47 -9.59 2.88 11.50
N LEU A 48 -9.74 4.08 10.94
CA LEU A 48 -10.98 4.85 11.03
C LEU A 48 -12.16 4.10 10.41
N VAL A 49 -11.98 3.48 9.23
CA VAL A 49 -13.00 2.66 8.57
C VAL A 49 -13.42 1.49 9.46
N LEU A 50 -12.45 0.73 10.00
CA LEU A 50 -12.74 -0.43 10.84
C LEU A 50 -13.37 -0.07 12.19
N LEU A 51 -13.14 1.13 12.71
CA LEU A 51 -13.71 1.63 13.95
C LEU A 51 -15.12 2.23 13.79
N GLN A 52 -15.63 2.40 12.55
CA GLN A 52 -16.97 2.96 12.34
C GLN A 52 -18.05 2.03 12.91
N LYS A 53 -18.94 2.61 13.70
CA LYS A 53 -20.14 1.91 14.22
C LYS A 53 -21.34 2.03 13.29
N ASN A 54 -21.28 2.93 12.33
CA ASN A 54 -22.34 3.19 11.34
C ASN A 54 -21.73 3.56 9.99
N ALA A 55 -22.54 3.64 8.93
CA ALA A 55 -22.06 3.89 7.58
C ALA A 55 -21.89 5.37 7.20
N ARG A 56 -22.03 6.32 8.14
CA ARG A 56 -22.09 7.77 7.83
C ARG A 56 -20.81 8.37 7.28
N HIS A 57 -19.65 7.77 7.52
CA HIS A 57 -18.35 8.30 7.09
C HIS A 57 -17.60 7.34 6.15
N LEU A 58 -18.23 6.24 5.73
CA LEU A 58 -17.54 5.18 4.97
C LEU A 58 -17.21 5.56 3.52
N LEU A 59 -17.78 6.65 2.99
CA LEU A 59 -17.33 7.25 1.73
C LEU A 59 -16.38 8.42 1.99
N LEU A 60 -16.65 9.24 3.02
CA LEU A 60 -15.81 10.40 3.35
C LEU A 60 -14.36 10.00 3.70
N ILE A 61 -14.18 8.96 4.53
CA ILE A 61 -12.82 8.53 4.94
C ILE A 61 -11.97 8.10 3.73
N PRO A 62 -12.42 7.17 2.86
CA PRO A 62 -11.68 6.85 1.65
C PRO A 62 -11.46 8.05 0.72
N ALA A 63 -12.45 8.95 0.57
CA ALA A 63 -12.30 10.14 -0.26
C ALA A 63 -11.17 11.06 0.21
N LEU A 64 -11.03 11.25 1.53
CA LEU A 64 -9.92 12.02 2.11
C LEU A 64 -8.55 11.36 1.89
N VAL A 65 -8.51 10.03 1.86
CA VAL A 65 -7.28 9.26 1.59
C VAL A 65 -6.89 9.34 0.11
N MET A 66 -7.86 9.40 -0.79
CA MET A 66 -7.67 9.29 -2.24
C MET A 66 -6.63 10.27 -2.79
N LEU A 67 -6.65 11.54 -2.37
CA LEU A 67 -5.76 12.59 -2.90
C LEU A 67 -4.28 12.34 -2.53
N SER A 68 -4.02 11.92 -1.30
CA SER A 68 -2.66 11.69 -0.79
C SER A 68 -2.15 10.28 -1.08
N SER A 69 -3.05 9.31 -1.28
CA SER A 69 -2.75 7.89 -1.32
C SER A 69 -3.59 7.16 -2.36
N THR A 70 -3.48 7.58 -3.64
CA THR A 70 -4.36 7.13 -4.73
C THR A 70 -4.40 5.61 -4.91
N LEU A 71 -3.23 4.94 -4.97
CA LEU A 71 -3.19 3.48 -5.10
C LEU A 71 -3.62 2.77 -3.80
N PRO A 72 -3.13 3.16 -2.60
CA PRO A 72 -3.61 2.58 -1.35
C PRO A 72 -5.11 2.79 -1.11
N PHE A 73 -5.69 3.90 -1.59
CA PHE A 73 -7.13 4.12 -1.55
C PHE A 73 -7.92 2.98 -2.19
N LEU A 74 -7.47 2.44 -3.33
CA LEU A 74 -8.13 1.30 -3.98
C LEU A 74 -8.17 0.07 -3.08
N GLY A 75 -7.10 -0.17 -2.32
CA GLY A 75 -7.04 -1.24 -1.32
C GLY A 75 -7.93 -1.01 -0.09
N LEU A 76 -8.28 0.25 0.21
CA LEU A 76 -9.17 0.60 1.33
C LEU A 76 -10.64 0.39 0.98
N LEU A 77 -11.04 0.55 -0.27
CA LEU A 77 -12.45 0.47 -0.72
C LEU A 77 -13.14 -0.84 -0.34
N PRO A 78 -12.54 -2.04 -0.49
CA PRO A 78 -13.18 -3.29 -0.07
C PRO A 78 -13.50 -3.33 1.42
N PHE A 79 -12.66 -2.76 2.27
CA PHE A 79 -12.92 -2.68 3.71
C PHE A 79 -14.04 -1.69 4.03
N ALA A 80 -14.11 -0.55 3.37
CA ALA A 80 -15.21 0.39 3.50
C ALA A 80 -16.54 -0.25 3.05
N ALA A 81 -16.54 -0.98 1.93
CA ALA A 81 -17.70 -1.73 1.45
C ALA A 81 -18.13 -2.83 2.44
N TYR A 82 -17.17 -3.56 3.00
CA TYR A 82 -17.45 -4.56 4.04
C TYR A 82 -18.12 -3.93 5.27
N MET A 83 -17.64 -2.79 5.73
CA MET A 83 -18.22 -2.08 6.88
C MET A 83 -19.57 -1.43 6.57
N ALA A 84 -19.85 -1.09 5.30
CA ALA A 84 -21.16 -0.59 4.87
C ALA A 84 -22.22 -1.71 4.71
N TRP A 85 -21.78 -2.96 4.55
CA TRP A 85 -22.66 -4.08 4.23
C TRP A 85 -23.81 -4.32 5.23
N PRO A 86 -23.62 -4.24 6.57
CA PRO A 86 -24.72 -4.34 7.53
C PRO A 86 -25.78 -3.25 7.32
N ALA A 87 -25.37 -2.02 7.06
CA ALA A 87 -26.29 -0.91 6.83
C ALA A 87 -27.12 -1.11 5.56
N LEU A 88 -26.52 -1.69 4.50
CA LEU A 88 -27.25 -2.07 3.28
C LEU A 88 -28.27 -3.17 3.55
N LYS A 89 -27.89 -4.23 4.26
CA LYS A 89 -28.79 -5.35 4.59
C LYS A 89 -29.98 -4.96 5.46
N GLU A 90 -29.74 -4.05 6.40
CA GLU A 90 -30.74 -3.58 7.35
C GLU A 90 -31.58 -2.42 6.83
N GLY A 91 -31.36 -1.99 5.57
CA GLY A 91 -32.10 -0.88 4.96
C GLY A 91 -31.81 0.49 5.59
N ARG A 92 -30.67 0.62 6.29
CA ARG A 92 -30.23 1.88 6.94
C ARG A 92 -29.62 2.86 5.92
N PHE A 93 -30.32 3.07 4.82
CA PHE A 93 -29.85 3.91 3.70
C PHE A 93 -29.54 5.36 4.11
N ARG A 94 -30.21 5.90 5.15
CA ARG A 94 -29.92 7.24 5.67
C ARG A 94 -28.49 7.40 6.18
N GLU A 95 -27.85 6.33 6.61
CA GLU A 95 -26.46 6.37 7.02
C GLU A 95 -25.52 6.43 5.81
N ILE A 96 -25.81 5.64 4.77
CA ILE A 96 -25.02 5.61 3.55
C ILE A 96 -25.17 6.93 2.78
N PHE A 97 -26.41 7.44 2.68
CA PHE A 97 -26.72 8.71 2.04
C PHE A 97 -26.73 9.89 3.02
N SER A 98 -25.82 9.85 3.99
CA SER A 98 -25.63 10.92 4.95
C SER A 98 -25.03 12.17 4.29
N LEU A 99 -25.18 13.32 4.95
CA LEU A 99 -24.59 14.57 4.48
C LEU A 99 -23.05 14.49 4.42
N GLU A 100 -22.45 13.76 5.35
CA GLU A 100 -21.01 13.54 5.41
C GLU A 100 -20.51 12.75 4.19
N ASN A 101 -21.24 11.70 3.78
CA ASN A 101 -20.88 10.90 2.62
C ASN A 101 -21.19 11.61 1.29
N LEU A 102 -22.45 12.07 1.10
CA LEU A 102 -22.88 12.67 -0.17
C LEU A 102 -22.44 14.13 -0.32
N GLY A 103 -22.40 14.88 0.79
CA GLY A 103 -21.91 16.27 0.75
C GLY A 103 -20.39 16.31 0.71
N ALA A 104 -19.75 16.09 1.86
CA ALA A 104 -18.31 16.23 1.98
C ALA A 104 -17.55 15.10 1.24
N GLY A 105 -17.96 13.85 1.41
CA GLY A 105 -17.25 12.70 0.82
C GLY A 105 -17.27 12.73 -0.70
N LEU A 106 -18.43 12.97 -1.31
CA LEU A 106 -18.55 13.04 -2.77
C LEU A 106 -17.83 14.28 -3.33
N ALA A 107 -17.93 15.44 -2.66
CA ALA A 107 -17.23 16.65 -3.09
C ALA A 107 -15.71 16.43 -3.11
N VAL A 108 -15.13 15.86 -2.03
CA VAL A 108 -13.70 15.55 -1.98
C VAL A 108 -13.32 14.50 -3.02
N ALA A 109 -14.13 13.45 -3.23
CA ALA A 109 -13.87 12.44 -4.23
C ALA A 109 -13.87 13.00 -5.65
N ILE A 110 -14.82 13.90 -5.98
CA ILE A 110 -14.88 14.55 -7.29
C ILE A 110 -13.67 15.46 -7.50
N LEU A 111 -13.30 16.28 -6.52
CA LEU A 111 -12.12 17.15 -6.60
C LEU A 111 -10.84 16.32 -6.79
N SER A 112 -10.66 15.26 -6.01
CA SER A 112 -9.53 14.36 -6.14
C SER A 112 -9.50 13.67 -7.50
N TYR A 113 -10.64 13.22 -7.99
CA TYR A 113 -10.77 12.60 -9.32
C TYR A 113 -10.41 13.59 -10.43
N LEU A 114 -10.94 14.82 -10.39
CA LEU A 114 -10.63 15.86 -11.39
C LEU A 114 -9.12 16.19 -11.43
N TYR A 115 -8.47 16.19 -10.28
CA TYR A 115 -7.02 16.39 -10.17
C TYR A 115 -6.22 15.23 -10.76
N LEU A 116 -6.66 13.98 -10.53
CA LEU A 116 -5.90 12.76 -10.84
C LEU A 116 -6.22 12.17 -12.22
N ARG A 117 -7.34 12.54 -12.86
CA ARG A 117 -7.89 11.86 -14.07
C ARG A 117 -6.96 11.86 -15.28
N ASP A 118 -6.16 12.91 -15.43
CA ASP A 118 -5.29 13.08 -16.59
C ASP A 118 -3.87 12.52 -16.33
N ASN A 119 -3.71 11.70 -15.29
CA ASN A 119 -2.50 10.93 -15.07
C ASN A 119 -2.47 9.71 -16.01
N ASN A 120 -1.39 9.58 -16.77
CA ASN A 120 -1.21 8.52 -17.76
C ASN A 120 -0.98 7.13 -17.15
N ALA A 121 -0.86 7.02 -15.83
CA ALA A 121 -0.60 5.75 -15.15
C ALA A 121 -1.63 4.65 -15.47
N ALA A 122 -2.89 5.01 -15.71
CA ALA A 122 -3.95 4.05 -16.05
C ALA A 122 -3.64 3.28 -17.35
N GLN A 123 -2.92 3.87 -18.31
CA GLN A 123 -2.52 3.22 -19.56
C GLN A 123 -1.46 2.14 -19.35
N LEU A 124 -0.75 2.19 -18.24
CA LEU A 124 0.31 1.25 -17.87
C LEU A 124 -0.22 0.06 -17.05
N PHE A 125 -1.54 0.01 -16.81
CA PHE A 125 -2.15 -1.07 -16.04
C PHE A 125 -2.18 -2.37 -16.84
N THR A 126 -1.67 -3.45 -16.27
CA THR A 126 -1.57 -4.76 -16.90
C THR A 126 -1.63 -5.88 -15.87
N THR A 127 -1.45 -7.12 -16.32
CA THR A 127 -1.42 -8.30 -15.45
C THR A 127 0.00 -8.86 -15.34
N THR A 128 0.36 -9.36 -14.17
CA THR A 128 1.72 -9.85 -13.87
C THR A 128 2.12 -11.11 -14.61
N ASN A 129 1.13 -11.89 -15.12
CA ASN A 129 1.42 -13.07 -15.94
C ASN A 129 2.20 -12.75 -17.22
N ARG A 130 2.13 -11.52 -17.72
CA ARG A 130 2.89 -11.06 -18.92
C ARG A 130 4.40 -10.99 -18.69
N GLU A 131 4.86 -11.02 -17.45
CA GLU A 131 6.28 -11.06 -17.09
C GLU A 131 6.89 -12.46 -17.20
N PHE A 132 6.08 -13.48 -17.48
CA PHE A 132 6.48 -14.87 -17.49
C PHE A 132 6.30 -15.49 -18.88
N THR A 133 7.20 -16.40 -19.24
CA THR A 133 7.19 -17.09 -20.53
C THR A 133 6.09 -18.12 -20.62
N ASP A 134 5.67 -18.69 -19.49
CA ASP A 134 4.67 -19.75 -19.42
C ASP A 134 3.85 -19.67 -18.13
N LEU A 135 2.66 -20.28 -18.17
CA LEU A 135 1.69 -20.28 -17.07
C LEU A 135 2.20 -21.03 -15.84
N TRP A 136 3.03 -22.06 -16.03
CA TRP A 136 3.54 -22.86 -14.92
C TRP A 136 4.55 -22.08 -14.09
N THR A 137 5.49 -21.42 -14.73
CA THR A 137 6.47 -20.53 -14.07
C THR A 137 5.77 -19.37 -13.35
N PHE A 138 4.75 -18.78 -13.97
CA PHE A 138 3.91 -17.77 -13.34
C PHE A 138 3.24 -18.30 -12.06
N ALA A 139 2.53 -19.45 -12.17
CA ALA A 139 1.80 -20.03 -11.03
C ALA A 139 2.73 -20.44 -9.88
N ALA A 140 3.88 -21.05 -10.20
CA ALA A 140 4.87 -21.45 -9.20
C ALA A 140 5.48 -20.23 -8.50
N SER A 141 5.86 -19.21 -9.25
CA SER A 141 6.43 -17.96 -8.72
C SER A 141 5.43 -17.22 -7.82
N LEU A 142 4.19 -17.06 -8.28
CA LEU A 142 3.12 -16.42 -7.51
C LEU A 142 2.81 -17.20 -6.22
N SER A 143 2.71 -18.55 -6.33
CA SER A 143 2.42 -19.39 -5.16
C SER A 143 3.53 -19.31 -4.11
N LEU A 144 4.79 -19.32 -4.55
CA LEU A 144 5.93 -19.17 -3.65
C LEU A 144 5.94 -17.80 -2.97
N PHE A 145 5.72 -16.73 -3.74
CA PHE A 145 5.62 -15.37 -3.22
C PHE A 145 4.51 -15.27 -2.17
N LEU A 146 3.28 -15.69 -2.52
CA LEU A 146 2.14 -15.63 -1.61
C LEU A 146 2.35 -16.47 -0.35
N LEU A 147 2.94 -17.67 -0.48
CA LEU A 147 3.21 -18.54 0.66
C LEU A 147 4.17 -17.86 1.66
N LEU A 148 5.27 -17.30 1.17
CA LEU A 148 6.32 -16.75 2.03
C LEU A 148 5.97 -15.38 2.60
N GLU A 149 5.32 -14.51 1.83
CA GLU A 149 5.00 -13.14 2.29
C GLU A 149 3.80 -13.10 3.25
N VAL A 150 2.73 -13.83 2.94
CA VAL A 150 1.49 -13.74 3.70
C VAL A 150 0.88 -15.09 4.08
N GLY A 151 1.14 -16.13 3.29
CA GLY A 151 0.50 -17.43 3.43
C GLY A 151 0.76 -18.09 4.77
N LEU A 152 2.00 -18.05 5.26
CA LEU A 152 2.36 -18.60 6.56
C LEU A 152 1.67 -17.84 7.71
N PHE A 153 1.55 -16.51 7.61
CA PHE A 153 0.76 -15.73 8.58
C PHE A 153 -0.72 -16.09 8.52
N LEU A 154 -1.30 -16.21 7.32
CA LEU A 154 -2.69 -16.63 7.16
C LEU A 154 -2.94 -18.02 7.74
N LEU A 155 -2.04 -18.98 7.53
CA LEU A 155 -2.15 -20.33 8.07
C LEU A 155 -2.12 -20.36 9.61
N LEU A 156 -1.22 -19.60 10.24
CA LEU A 156 -1.14 -19.52 11.71
C LEU A 156 -2.33 -18.81 12.33
N ASN A 157 -2.91 -17.84 11.61
CA ASN A 157 -4.12 -17.13 12.04
C ASN A 157 -5.41 -17.92 11.78
N LEU A 158 -5.39 -18.91 10.86
CA LEU A 158 -6.58 -19.57 10.35
C LEU A 158 -7.47 -20.13 11.46
N TRP A 159 -6.89 -20.81 12.43
CA TRP A 159 -7.68 -21.47 13.48
C TRP A 159 -8.45 -20.48 14.34
N GLU A 160 -7.84 -19.38 14.74
CA GLU A 160 -8.47 -18.36 15.58
C GLU A 160 -9.40 -17.45 14.78
N GLN A 161 -9.04 -17.15 13.53
CA GLN A 161 -9.73 -16.15 12.71
C GLN A 161 -10.73 -16.72 11.70
N ARG A 162 -10.85 -18.06 11.56
CA ARG A 162 -11.68 -18.71 10.52
C ARG A 162 -13.15 -18.28 10.51
N LYS A 163 -13.69 -17.83 11.64
CA LYS A 163 -15.07 -17.32 11.76
C LYS A 163 -15.19 -15.82 11.50
N ASN A 164 -14.08 -15.14 11.34
CA ASN A 164 -14.04 -13.71 11.12
C ASN A 164 -14.07 -13.40 9.59
N PRO A 165 -15.16 -12.81 9.06
CA PRO A 165 -15.24 -12.50 7.64
C PRO A 165 -14.14 -11.53 7.18
N LEU A 166 -13.68 -10.64 8.06
CA LEU A 166 -12.59 -9.70 7.77
C LEU A 166 -11.29 -10.44 7.44
N PHE A 167 -11.02 -11.57 8.10
CA PHE A 167 -9.86 -12.43 7.80
C PHE A 167 -9.91 -12.96 6.37
N TRP A 168 -11.08 -13.44 5.94
CA TRP A 168 -11.23 -13.98 4.57
C TRP A 168 -11.15 -12.89 3.51
N LEU A 169 -11.75 -11.72 3.77
CA LEU A 169 -11.60 -10.56 2.88
C LEU A 169 -10.13 -10.15 2.74
N THR A 170 -9.41 -10.06 3.85
CA THR A 170 -7.99 -9.72 3.86
C THR A 170 -7.15 -10.73 3.08
N GLY A 171 -7.34 -12.03 3.35
CA GLY A 171 -6.66 -13.09 2.62
C GLY A 171 -6.95 -13.06 1.12
N PHE A 172 -8.21 -12.89 0.73
CA PHE A 172 -8.62 -12.77 -0.67
C PHE A 172 -7.93 -11.58 -1.37
N LEU A 173 -7.94 -10.41 -0.75
CA LEU A 173 -7.28 -9.22 -1.31
C LEU A 173 -5.78 -9.45 -1.50
N LEU A 174 -5.11 -10.02 -0.50
CA LEU A 174 -3.68 -10.31 -0.59
C LEU A 174 -3.34 -11.41 -1.61
N MET A 175 -4.29 -12.26 -1.99
CA MET A 175 -4.10 -13.22 -3.09
C MET A 175 -4.34 -12.61 -4.47
N VAL A 176 -5.26 -11.64 -4.58
CA VAL A 176 -5.68 -11.07 -5.87
C VAL A 176 -4.83 -9.89 -6.29
N ILE A 177 -4.41 -9.04 -5.37
CA ILE A 177 -3.65 -7.82 -5.68
C ILE A 177 -2.39 -8.09 -6.52
N PRO A 178 -1.55 -9.12 -6.25
CA PRO A 178 -0.34 -9.38 -7.03
C PRO A 178 -0.59 -9.84 -8.47
N LEU A 179 -1.82 -10.17 -8.82
CA LEU A 179 -2.17 -10.51 -10.21
C LEU A 179 -2.11 -9.31 -11.15
N PHE A 180 -2.06 -8.10 -10.59
CA PHE A 180 -2.09 -6.84 -11.34
C PHE A 180 -0.79 -6.06 -11.16
N LYS A 181 -0.42 -5.30 -12.19
CA LYS A 181 0.78 -4.49 -12.24
C LYS A 181 0.46 -3.12 -12.84
N LEU A 182 1.15 -2.09 -12.36
CA LEU A 182 1.09 -0.74 -12.91
C LEU A 182 2.52 -0.28 -13.23
N GLY A 183 2.77 -0.03 -14.51
CA GLY A 183 4.09 0.39 -14.98
C GLY A 183 5.17 -0.68 -14.86
N GLY A 184 6.44 -0.25 -14.86
CA GLY A 184 7.62 -1.12 -14.84
C GLY A 184 7.94 -1.72 -13.47
N ALA A 185 7.50 -1.08 -12.38
CA ALA A 185 7.79 -1.50 -11.01
C ALA A 185 6.60 -2.23 -10.36
N GLY A 186 6.82 -2.89 -9.22
CA GLY A 186 5.78 -3.55 -8.41
C GLY A 186 4.84 -2.58 -7.64
N ASP A 187 4.76 -1.34 -8.06
CA ASP A 187 4.08 -0.24 -7.37
C ASP A 187 2.61 -0.52 -7.04
N PHE A 188 1.88 -1.21 -7.93
CA PHE A 188 0.49 -1.52 -7.70
C PHE A 188 0.32 -2.46 -6.49
N ALA A 189 0.99 -3.62 -6.52
CA ALA A 189 0.89 -4.59 -5.45
C ALA A 189 1.43 -4.04 -4.13
N MET A 190 2.56 -3.34 -4.17
CA MET A 190 3.20 -2.72 -3.00
C MET A 190 2.29 -1.72 -2.28
N ARG A 191 1.54 -0.89 -3.03
CA ARG A 191 0.76 0.21 -2.46
C ARG A 191 -0.69 -0.15 -2.19
N VAL A 192 -1.34 -0.89 -3.11
CA VAL A 192 -2.75 -1.33 -2.92
C VAL A 192 -2.88 -2.32 -1.76
N SER A 193 -1.82 -3.08 -1.45
CA SER A 193 -1.84 -4.05 -0.35
C SER A 193 -1.73 -3.40 1.05
N ILE A 194 -1.35 -2.13 1.17
CA ILE A 194 -1.09 -1.47 2.47
C ILE A 194 -2.25 -1.65 3.47
N PRO A 195 -3.52 -1.39 3.12
CA PRO A 195 -4.65 -1.62 4.04
C PRO A 195 -4.78 -3.09 4.46
N ALA A 196 -4.66 -4.01 3.50
CA ALA A 196 -4.80 -5.43 3.77
C ALA A 196 -3.67 -5.98 4.65
N LEU A 197 -2.43 -5.51 4.46
CA LEU A 197 -1.30 -5.84 5.33
C LEU A 197 -1.50 -5.32 6.75
N LEU A 198 -2.02 -4.09 6.91
CA LEU A 198 -2.36 -3.55 8.22
C LEU A 198 -3.44 -4.39 8.91
N VAL A 199 -4.49 -4.78 8.20
CA VAL A 199 -5.54 -5.63 8.76
C VAL A 199 -5.00 -7.01 9.12
N LEU A 200 -4.15 -7.62 8.29
CA LEU A 200 -3.48 -8.89 8.62
C LEU A 200 -2.63 -8.76 9.89
N PHE A 201 -1.90 -7.66 10.03
CA PHE A 201 -1.13 -7.38 11.23
C PHE A 201 -2.02 -7.29 12.50
N LEU A 202 -3.14 -6.57 12.43
CA LEU A 202 -4.09 -6.47 13.56
C LEU A 202 -4.68 -7.84 13.93
N LEU A 203 -5.07 -8.64 12.94
CA LEU A 203 -5.56 -10.01 13.14
C LEU A 203 -4.49 -10.92 13.74
N THR A 204 -3.24 -10.74 13.34
CA THR A 204 -2.10 -11.49 13.90
C THR A 204 -1.84 -11.09 15.35
N GLN A 205 -1.95 -9.81 15.69
CA GLN A 205 -1.85 -9.35 17.08
C GLN A 205 -2.97 -9.93 17.95
N ASP A 206 -4.21 -9.95 17.47
CA ASP A 206 -5.33 -10.58 18.17
C ASP A 206 -5.10 -12.09 18.38
N THR A 207 -4.61 -12.79 17.36
CA THR A 207 -4.26 -14.21 17.46
C THR A 207 -3.13 -14.44 18.47
N LEU A 208 -2.09 -13.59 18.44
CA LEU A 208 -0.97 -13.67 19.39
C LEU A 208 -1.45 -13.47 20.84
N GLY A 209 -2.31 -12.47 21.08
CA GLY A 209 -2.91 -12.23 22.40
C GLY A 209 -3.69 -13.44 22.90
N LYS A 210 -4.58 -13.99 22.07
CA LYS A 210 -5.37 -15.17 22.40
C LYS A 210 -4.51 -16.42 22.64
N ALA A 211 -3.48 -16.61 21.81
CA ALA A 211 -2.54 -17.72 21.98
C ALA A 211 -1.73 -17.60 23.27
N TRP A 212 -1.38 -16.36 23.65
CA TRP A 212 -0.71 -16.08 24.92
C TRP A 212 -1.60 -16.42 26.13
N GLU A 213 -2.85 -15.99 26.13
CA GLU A 213 -3.83 -16.29 27.17
C GLU A 213 -4.10 -17.80 27.30
N LYS A 214 -4.26 -18.49 26.14
CA LYS A 214 -4.49 -19.94 26.07
C LYS A 214 -3.23 -20.78 26.31
N LYS A 215 -2.05 -20.15 26.41
CA LYS A 215 -0.74 -20.81 26.47
C LYS A 215 -0.48 -21.76 25.30
N ASP A 216 -1.00 -21.41 24.10
CA ASP A 216 -0.77 -22.21 22.89
C ASP A 216 0.65 -21.98 22.35
N ARG A 217 1.59 -22.80 22.86
CA ARG A 217 3.01 -22.70 22.52
C ARG A 217 3.27 -22.88 21.03
N LYS A 218 2.46 -23.67 20.30
CA LYS A 218 2.69 -23.94 18.88
C LYS A 218 2.45 -22.68 18.05
N VAL A 219 1.32 -22.01 18.27
CA VAL A 219 1.00 -20.76 17.58
C VAL A 219 1.97 -19.64 17.99
N LEU A 220 2.30 -19.52 19.28
CA LEU A 220 3.26 -18.53 19.77
C LEU A 220 4.64 -18.71 19.12
N VAL A 221 5.20 -19.92 19.17
CA VAL A 221 6.51 -20.19 18.56
C VAL A 221 6.46 -19.94 17.06
N GLY A 222 5.41 -20.40 16.37
CA GLY A 222 5.25 -20.17 14.93
C GLY A 222 5.23 -18.69 14.58
N LEU A 223 4.43 -17.87 15.27
CA LEU A 223 4.35 -16.43 15.03
C LEU A 223 5.67 -15.72 15.37
N PHE A 224 6.31 -16.06 16.49
CA PHE A 224 7.61 -15.47 16.83
C PHE A 224 8.71 -15.84 15.83
N LEU A 225 8.72 -17.05 15.30
CA LEU A 225 9.65 -17.44 14.24
C LEU A 225 9.42 -16.67 12.95
N LEU A 226 8.16 -16.50 12.53
CA LEU A 226 7.84 -15.69 11.33
C LEU A 226 8.24 -14.23 11.52
N LEU A 227 7.97 -13.64 12.67
CA LEU A 227 8.40 -12.28 12.99
C LEU A 227 9.92 -12.16 12.98
N ALA A 228 10.64 -13.15 13.55
CA ALA A 228 12.10 -13.18 13.55
C ALA A 228 12.69 -13.28 12.13
N ILE A 229 12.08 -14.09 11.25
CA ILE A 229 12.46 -14.19 9.84
C ILE A 229 12.24 -12.86 9.11
N GLY A 230 11.24 -12.07 9.50
CA GLY A 230 10.97 -10.75 8.95
C GLY A 230 11.95 -9.64 9.40
N ILE A 231 12.67 -9.81 10.52
CA ILE A 231 13.58 -8.79 11.10
C ILE A 231 14.68 -8.30 10.13
N PRO A 232 15.30 -9.11 9.26
CA PRO A 232 16.33 -8.63 8.35
C PRO A 232 15.89 -7.44 7.48
N THR A 233 14.65 -7.38 7.02
CA THR A 233 14.13 -6.29 6.18
C THR A 233 14.17 -4.93 6.91
N PRO A 234 13.53 -4.73 8.07
CA PRO A 234 13.61 -3.46 8.79
C PRO A 234 15.04 -3.13 9.22
N LEU A 235 15.85 -4.11 9.60
CA LEU A 235 17.26 -3.87 9.94
C LEU A 235 18.08 -3.38 8.75
N ALA A 236 17.86 -3.94 7.55
CA ALA A 236 18.51 -3.50 6.33
C ALA A 236 18.12 -2.05 5.97
N GLU A 237 16.83 -1.70 6.05
CA GLU A 237 16.34 -0.34 5.78
C GLU A 237 16.91 0.68 6.76
N ILE A 238 16.87 0.39 8.06
CA ILE A 238 17.43 1.26 9.11
C ILE A 238 18.95 1.40 8.93
N SER A 239 19.67 0.29 8.74
CA SER A 239 21.12 0.29 8.58
C SER A 239 21.56 1.09 7.35
N ARG A 240 20.86 0.95 6.23
CA ARG A 240 21.14 1.70 5.00
C ARG A 240 20.90 3.19 5.20
N SER A 241 19.82 3.59 5.84
CA SER A 241 19.51 4.99 6.12
C SER A 241 20.56 5.61 7.06
N LEU A 242 20.93 4.92 8.13
CA LEU A 242 21.96 5.36 9.06
C LEU A 242 23.34 5.46 8.38
N ALA A 243 23.72 4.45 7.60
CA ALA A 243 25.00 4.45 6.90
C ALA A 243 25.07 5.57 5.85
N GLY A 244 23.99 5.81 5.09
CA GLY A 244 23.89 6.90 4.13
C GLY A 244 24.00 8.27 4.80
N THR A 245 23.27 8.50 5.89
CA THR A 245 23.33 9.73 6.67
C THR A 245 24.73 9.95 7.27
N TRP A 246 25.32 8.89 7.83
CA TRP A 246 26.68 8.96 8.38
C TRP A 246 27.72 9.30 7.33
N LYS A 247 27.63 8.68 6.14
CA LYS A 247 28.53 8.97 5.01
C LYS A 247 28.37 10.43 4.56
N ALA A 248 27.16 10.91 4.36
CA ALA A 248 26.88 12.29 3.97
C ALA A 248 27.40 13.30 5.02
N TRP A 249 27.20 13.01 6.30
CA TRP A 249 27.72 13.84 7.39
C TRP A 249 29.26 13.88 7.43
N ARG A 250 29.91 12.75 7.16
CA ARG A 250 31.39 12.63 7.22
C ARG A 250 32.08 13.27 6.02
N SER A 251 31.46 13.21 4.84
CA SER A 251 32.04 13.78 3.62
C SER A 251 31.99 15.31 3.57
N HIS A 252 31.29 15.95 4.53
CA HIS A 252 30.98 17.39 4.49
C HIS A 252 30.36 17.81 3.13
N GLU A 253 30.02 16.86 2.30
CA GLU A 253 29.15 17.02 1.16
C GLU A 253 27.73 17.23 1.70
N ALA A 254 27.45 18.45 2.21
CA ALA A 254 26.16 18.99 1.94
C ALA A 254 26.07 18.98 0.40
N GLN A 255 25.65 17.86 -0.18
CA GLN A 255 25.22 17.86 -1.56
C GLN A 255 24.21 19.00 -1.60
N ALA A 256 24.61 20.10 -2.22
CA ALA A 256 23.65 21.07 -2.69
C ALA A 256 22.63 20.17 -3.40
N LEU A 257 21.42 20.08 -2.85
CA LEU A 257 20.34 19.34 -3.49
C LEU A 257 20.21 20.01 -4.85
N GLU A 258 20.91 19.47 -5.84
CA GLU A 258 20.65 19.88 -7.21
C GLU A 258 19.16 19.69 -7.40
N PRO A 259 18.46 20.73 -7.82
CA PRO A 259 17.02 20.61 -8.07
C PRO A 259 16.90 19.44 -9.05
N VAL A 260 16.22 18.37 -8.60
CA VAL A 260 15.92 17.23 -9.45
C VAL A 260 15.15 17.79 -10.62
N ASP A 261 15.73 17.71 -11.82
CA ASP A 261 15.01 18.05 -13.03
C ASP A 261 13.92 16.99 -13.22
N LEU A 262 12.76 17.34 -12.72
CA LEU A 262 11.58 16.48 -12.75
C LEU A 262 11.21 16.11 -14.19
N MET A 263 11.50 16.98 -15.17
CA MET A 263 11.19 16.74 -16.60
C MET A 263 12.05 15.64 -17.23
N ASN A 264 13.23 15.37 -16.69
CA ASN A 264 14.15 14.34 -17.15
C ASN A 264 14.17 13.08 -16.26
N THR A 265 13.32 13.04 -15.23
CA THR A 265 13.22 11.86 -14.37
C THR A 265 12.19 10.88 -14.95
N PRO A 266 12.55 9.62 -15.30
CA PRO A 266 11.58 8.63 -15.77
C PRO A 266 10.54 8.38 -14.67
N GLY A 267 9.32 8.80 -14.90
CA GLY A 267 8.29 8.71 -13.88
C GLY A 267 6.87 8.89 -14.41
N ASP A 268 6.58 8.25 -15.57
CA ASP A 268 5.27 8.34 -16.24
C ASP A 268 4.08 8.06 -15.28
N ASN A 269 4.35 7.38 -14.17
CA ASN A 269 3.34 7.10 -13.15
C ASN A 269 3.00 8.30 -12.25
N PHE A 270 3.82 9.36 -12.27
CA PHE A 270 3.71 10.50 -11.35
C PHE A 270 3.33 11.80 -12.03
N TRP A 271 3.32 11.82 -13.38
CA TRP A 271 3.06 13.00 -14.17
C TRP A 271 1.68 12.93 -14.81
N GLY A 272 1.02 14.07 -14.87
CA GLY A 272 -0.21 14.27 -15.60
C GLY A 272 -0.07 15.51 -16.47
N ASP A 273 -0.82 15.56 -17.56
CA ASP A 273 -0.88 16.71 -18.43
C ASP A 273 -1.64 17.85 -17.75
N LEU A 274 -1.04 19.01 -17.65
CA LEU A 274 -1.69 20.19 -17.08
C LEU A 274 -2.61 20.87 -18.09
N GLU A 275 -2.26 20.81 -19.38
CA GLU A 275 -3.02 21.40 -20.46
C GLU A 275 -4.31 20.62 -20.70
N GLY A 276 -5.46 21.30 -20.56
CA GLY A 276 -6.78 20.69 -20.71
C GLY A 276 -7.32 19.95 -19.49
N ASN A 277 -6.55 19.83 -18.40
CA ASN A 277 -7.05 19.26 -17.17
C ASN A 277 -8.11 20.19 -16.53
N LEU A 278 -9.29 19.65 -16.27
CA LEU A 278 -10.43 20.43 -15.75
C LEU A 278 -10.15 21.03 -14.37
N PHE A 279 -9.37 20.38 -13.52
CA PHE A 279 -9.00 20.90 -12.21
C PHE A 279 -8.16 22.18 -12.37
N PHE A 280 -7.10 22.13 -13.18
CA PHE A 280 -6.23 23.30 -13.38
C PHE A 280 -6.89 24.41 -14.17
N THR A 281 -7.79 24.07 -15.11
CA THR A 281 -8.50 25.06 -15.92
C THR A 281 -9.58 25.81 -15.13
N TRP A 282 -10.28 25.15 -14.20
CA TRP A 282 -11.47 25.70 -13.56
C TRP A 282 -11.31 25.98 -12.06
N LEU A 283 -10.44 25.27 -11.36
CA LEU A 283 -10.34 25.27 -9.90
C LEU A 283 -8.99 25.75 -9.37
N ALA A 284 -7.89 25.55 -10.12
CA ALA A 284 -6.59 26.04 -9.69
C ALA A 284 -6.50 27.55 -9.94
N ARG A 285 -5.89 28.25 -9.01
CA ARG A 285 -5.55 29.65 -9.18
C ARG A 285 -4.44 29.76 -10.23
N ASP A 286 -4.57 30.64 -11.22
CA ASP A 286 -3.53 30.93 -12.19
C ASP A 286 -2.21 31.22 -11.47
N ALA A 287 -1.30 30.25 -11.54
CA ALA A 287 0.07 30.49 -11.15
C ALA A 287 0.69 31.33 -12.28
N GLN A 288 0.84 32.63 -12.10
CA GLN A 288 1.69 33.37 -13.00
C GLN A 288 3.07 32.74 -12.99
N PRO A 289 3.65 32.47 -14.19
CA PRO A 289 5.00 31.93 -14.23
C PRO A 289 5.95 32.90 -13.53
N PRO A 290 6.88 32.44 -12.70
CA PRO A 290 7.87 33.31 -12.08
C PRO A 290 8.71 33.95 -13.18
N GLY A 291 8.46 35.23 -13.50
CA GLY A 291 9.23 35.95 -14.49
C GLY A 291 8.45 36.87 -15.42
N SER A 292 7.13 37.03 -15.34
CA SER A 292 6.36 37.98 -16.15
C SER A 292 6.14 39.36 -15.49
N GLY A 293 6.99 39.72 -14.51
CA GLY A 293 7.09 41.07 -13.96
C GLY A 293 8.39 41.69 -14.47
N GLY A 294 8.32 42.29 -15.64
CA GLY A 294 9.33 43.16 -16.18
C GLY A 294 9.05 44.60 -15.80
#